data_10f67d168ff1bcb71abc8ec1843ffb7a
#
_entry.id   10f67d168ff1bcb71abc8ec1843ffb7a
#
_cell.length_a   1.000
_cell.length_b   1.000
_cell.length_c   1.000
_cell.angle_alpha   90.00
_cell.angle_beta   90.00
_cell.angle_gamma   90.00
#
_symmetry.space_group_name_H-M   'P 1'
#
loop_
_entity.id
_entity.type
_entity.pdbx_description
1 polymer ?
#
loop_
_entity_poly.entity_id
_entity_poly.type
_entity_poly.pdbx_seq_one_letter_code
_entity_poly.pdbx_strand_id
1 'polypeptide(L)'
;NSGSGLSRIQKVWLSFVLSAILVSNSICWSYFESMSNKKHKSFTLLGMFRRAVISWSKLMTASVGMIIKRYDLKEGVLLLDDTDKSRSKNVKKLHAAHKVKDKATGGYSIAQNIMFLVLVTDKVTIPLGFAFYEPDAEWLLWRKEDKKLKKAGIPKKDRPKEPAKSTENKREIAVGLVEKFHESFPDFKVRSICADCYFGNKAFSDGVHEVYDKVQIISQIRGNQIVYIKGKPVSVSVLFERYAGIPEIINCRGRSKNVIMYGMRIKVKSYGHKLFVIALKYEGEDEYRYITATDLSWRAIDIVS
;
A
#
# COMPACT_ATOMS: atom_id res chain seq x y z
N ASN A 1 -15.24 16.52 24.24
CA ASN A 1 -14.01 16.00 24.85
C ASN A 1 -13.75 14.57 24.40
N SER A 2 -13.43 14.38 23.14
CA SER A 2 -12.81 13.14 22.66
C SER A 2 -11.38 13.10 23.22
N GLY A 3 -11.25 12.58 24.43
CA GLY A 3 -10.00 12.56 25.16
C GLY A 3 -8.97 11.75 24.37
N SER A 4 -7.88 12.41 23.93
CA SER A 4 -6.73 11.77 23.29
C SER A 4 -6.09 10.66 24.16
N GLY A 5 -6.61 10.40 25.34
CA GLY A 5 -6.04 9.48 26.31
C GLY A 5 -4.64 9.88 26.81
N LEU A 6 -4.11 11.03 26.36
CA LEU A 6 -2.79 11.53 26.73
C LEU A 6 -2.84 12.28 28.08
N SER A 7 -1.91 11.97 28.96
CA SER A 7 -1.67 12.76 30.18
C SER A 7 -1.20 14.19 29.82
N ARG A 8 -1.28 15.10 30.79
CA ARG A 8 -0.78 16.48 30.61
C ARG A 8 0.70 16.50 30.21
N ILE A 9 1.52 15.66 30.82
CA ILE A 9 2.95 15.56 30.52
C ILE A 9 3.18 15.07 29.09
N GLN A 10 2.44 14.05 28.64
CA GLN A 10 2.50 13.52 27.28
C GLN A 10 2.08 14.57 26.24
N LYS A 11 1.07 15.39 26.53
CA LYS A 11 0.64 16.49 25.65
C LYS A 11 1.73 17.53 25.48
N VAL A 12 2.34 17.97 26.59
CA VAL A 12 3.45 18.96 26.57
C VAL A 12 4.64 18.40 25.78
N TRP A 13 5.02 17.16 26.08
CA TRP A 13 6.10 16.47 25.36
C TRP A 13 5.83 16.37 23.86
N LEU A 14 4.63 15.90 23.47
CA LEU A 14 4.24 15.74 22.07
C LEU A 14 4.24 17.09 21.35
N SER A 15 3.66 18.14 21.94
CA SER A 15 3.66 19.48 21.36
C SER A 15 5.07 19.99 21.11
N PHE A 16 5.98 19.84 22.10
CA PHE A 16 7.36 20.22 21.95
C PHE A 16 8.06 19.44 20.82
N VAL A 17 7.92 18.11 20.81
CA VAL A 17 8.57 17.24 19.80
C VAL A 17 8.06 17.55 18.40
N LEU A 18 6.75 17.73 18.23
CA LEU A 18 6.19 18.08 16.92
C LEU A 18 6.70 19.46 16.44
N SER A 19 6.73 20.45 17.32
CA SER A 19 7.29 21.77 16.99
C SER A 19 8.78 21.68 16.61
N ALA A 20 9.54 20.88 17.37
CA ALA A 20 10.96 20.67 17.08
C ALA A 20 11.19 19.95 15.73
N ILE A 21 10.36 18.96 15.38
CA ILE A 21 10.41 18.31 14.07
C ILE A 21 10.10 19.30 12.95
N LEU A 22 9.07 20.14 13.09
CA LEU A 22 8.69 21.12 12.10
C LEU A 22 9.81 22.14 11.82
N VAL A 23 10.53 22.55 12.87
CA VAL A 23 11.63 23.51 12.74
C VAL A 23 12.90 22.85 12.18
N SER A 24 13.22 21.64 12.62
CA SER A 24 14.48 20.96 12.25
C SER A 24 14.37 20.09 11.00
N ASN A 25 13.15 19.78 10.57
CA ASN A 25 12.85 18.79 9.52
C ASN A 25 13.54 17.43 9.75
N SER A 26 13.80 17.09 11.02
CA SER A 26 14.45 15.83 11.40
C SER A 26 14.06 15.40 12.81
N ILE A 27 14.36 14.13 13.17
CA ILE A 27 14.20 13.63 14.54
C ILE A 27 15.60 13.44 15.13
N CYS A 28 16.04 14.42 15.91
CA CYS A 28 17.33 14.40 16.61
C CYS A 28 17.19 14.91 18.05
N TRP A 29 17.23 14.00 19.01
CA TRP A 29 16.98 14.33 20.42
C TRP A 29 17.98 15.31 21.01
N SER A 30 19.27 15.24 20.64
CA SER A 30 20.29 16.19 21.09
C SER A 30 20.06 17.58 20.51
N TYR A 31 19.60 17.67 19.27
CA TYR A 31 19.22 18.94 18.68
C TYR A 31 17.99 19.56 19.35
N PHE A 32 16.98 18.72 19.67
CA PHE A 32 15.80 19.16 20.42
C PHE A 32 16.15 19.69 21.83
N GLU A 33 17.14 19.07 22.51
CA GLU A 33 17.67 19.60 23.77
C GLU A 33 18.23 21.00 23.59
N SER A 34 19.05 21.23 22.56
CA SER A 34 19.64 22.52 22.25
C SER A 34 18.57 23.58 21.92
N MET A 35 17.55 23.24 21.11
CA MET A 35 16.42 24.10 20.79
C MET A 35 15.62 24.53 22.03
N SER A 36 15.56 23.69 23.05
CA SER A 36 14.86 23.99 24.32
C SER A 36 15.69 24.85 25.28
N ASN A 37 16.85 25.38 24.87
CA ASN A 37 17.82 25.96 25.78
C ASN A 37 18.17 25.03 26.95
N LYS A 38 18.33 23.73 26.65
CA LYS A 38 18.63 22.65 27.62
C LYS A 38 17.56 22.41 28.72
N LYS A 39 16.37 23.03 28.58
CA LYS A 39 15.24 22.78 29.50
C LYS A 39 14.72 21.35 29.41
N HIS A 40 14.73 20.78 28.20
CA HIS A 40 14.33 19.41 27.94
C HIS A 40 15.54 18.56 27.56
N LYS A 41 16.00 17.73 28.46
CA LYS A 41 17.16 16.86 28.21
C LYS A 41 16.84 15.79 27.17
N SER A 42 17.75 15.55 26.25
CA SER A 42 17.64 14.53 25.18
C SER A 42 17.30 13.14 25.73
N PHE A 43 17.92 12.76 26.85
CA PHE A 43 17.62 11.52 27.56
C PHE A 43 16.16 11.45 28.04
N THR A 44 15.61 12.53 28.59
CA THR A 44 14.20 12.59 29.05
C THR A 44 13.24 12.53 27.88
N LEU A 45 13.52 13.24 26.78
CA LEU A 45 12.71 13.21 25.56
C LEU A 45 12.67 11.82 24.95
N LEU A 46 13.83 11.17 24.81
CA LEU A 46 13.94 9.80 24.34
C LEU A 46 13.29 8.80 25.31
N GLY A 47 13.45 9.03 26.62
CA GLY A 47 12.84 8.20 27.66
C GLY A 47 11.31 8.20 27.60
N MET A 48 10.69 9.36 27.34
CA MET A 48 9.26 9.47 27.11
C MET A 48 8.84 8.69 25.87
N PHE A 49 9.53 8.85 24.75
CA PHE A 49 9.25 8.14 23.50
C PHE A 49 9.31 6.62 23.66
N ARG A 50 10.30 6.11 24.42
CA ARG A 50 10.52 4.67 24.58
C ARG A 50 9.63 3.99 25.62
N ARG A 51 9.25 4.70 26.67
CA ARG A 51 8.61 4.11 27.87
C ARG A 51 7.17 4.53 28.07
N ALA A 52 6.75 5.67 27.53
CA ALA A 52 5.38 6.11 27.69
C ALA A 52 4.43 5.28 26.80
N VAL A 53 3.32 4.87 27.39
CA VAL A 53 2.23 4.24 26.63
C VAL A 53 1.46 5.35 25.91
N ILE A 54 1.73 5.51 24.63
CA ILE A 54 1.06 6.47 23.74
C ILE A 54 0.29 5.70 22.68
N SER A 55 -1.01 5.97 22.56
CA SER A 55 -1.85 5.38 21.53
C SER A 55 -1.63 6.10 20.19
N TRP A 56 -0.57 5.71 19.47
CA TRP A 56 -0.19 6.31 18.19
C TRP A 56 -1.28 6.18 17.13
N SER A 57 -2.01 5.07 17.10
CA SER A 57 -3.13 4.86 16.20
C SER A 57 -4.26 5.88 16.43
N LYS A 58 -4.63 6.11 17.69
CA LYS A 58 -5.65 7.13 18.04
C LYS A 58 -5.19 8.54 17.67
N LEU A 59 -3.90 8.85 17.84
CA LEU A 59 -3.35 10.14 17.43
C LEU A 59 -3.38 10.31 15.91
N MET A 60 -3.04 9.26 15.16
CA MET A 60 -3.14 9.26 13.70
C MET A 60 -4.59 9.51 13.27
N THR A 61 -5.54 8.73 13.76
CA THR A 61 -6.97 8.89 13.45
C THR A 61 -7.48 10.29 13.81
N ALA A 62 -7.11 10.82 14.98
CA ALA A 62 -7.49 12.18 15.38
C ALA A 62 -6.90 13.25 14.43
N SER A 63 -5.63 13.10 14.04
CA SER A 63 -4.97 13.98 13.09
C SER A 63 -5.66 13.97 11.72
N VAL A 64 -5.97 12.78 11.20
CA VAL A 64 -6.71 12.61 9.94
C VAL A 64 -8.08 13.27 10.04
N GLY A 65 -8.84 13.03 11.12
CA GLY A 65 -10.16 13.64 11.32
C GLY A 65 -10.11 15.17 11.39
N MET A 66 -9.07 15.74 12.02
CA MET A 66 -8.87 17.18 12.04
C MET A 66 -8.61 17.75 10.64
N ILE A 67 -7.83 17.05 9.81
CA ILE A 67 -7.52 17.48 8.44
C ILE A 67 -8.78 17.37 7.57
N ILE A 68 -9.50 16.25 7.63
CA ILE A 68 -10.78 16.05 6.92
C ILE A 68 -11.74 17.20 7.24
N LYS A 69 -11.90 17.52 8.52
CA LYS A 69 -12.76 18.61 8.97
C LYS A 69 -12.26 19.99 8.52
N ARG A 70 -10.96 20.26 8.66
CA ARG A 70 -10.36 21.57 8.33
C ARG A 70 -10.50 21.91 6.85
N TYR A 71 -10.33 20.94 5.98
CA TYR A 71 -10.40 21.14 4.52
C TYR A 71 -11.76 20.80 3.93
N ASP A 72 -12.74 20.45 4.78
CA ASP A 72 -14.09 20.02 4.37
C ASP A 72 -14.03 18.93 3.27
N LEU A 73 -13.25 17.89 3.54
CA LEU A 73 -13.07 16.78 2.60
C LEU A 73 -14.26 15.84 2.69
N LYS A 74 -14.91 15.57 1.56
CA LYS A 74 -16.08 14.69 1.49
C LYS A 74 -15.80 13.38 0.79
N GLU A 75 -14.88 13.39 -0.16
CA GLU A 75 -14.54 12.23 -0.96
C GLU A 75 -13.06 12.22 -1.34
N GLY A 76 -12.56 11.06 -1.76
CA GLY A 76 -11.20 10.91 -2.23
C GLY A 76 -10.87 9.51 -2.72
N VAL A 77 -9.63 9.32 -3.10
CA VAL A 77 -9.07 8.05 -3.57
C VAL A 77 -8.12 7.50 -2.52
N LEU A 78 -8.24 6.22 -2.21
CA LEU A 78 -7.29 5.52 -1.35
C LEU A 78 -6.16 4.93 -2.19
N LEU A 79 -4.92 5.16 -1.78
CA LEU A 79 -3.73 4.54 -2.38
C LEU A 79 -3.12 3.55 -1.39
N LEU A 80 -2.84 2.34 -1.87
CA LEU A 80 -2.11 1.30 -1.15
C LEU A 80 -0.78 1.05 -1.85
N ASP A 81 0.29 1.16 -1.07
CA ASP A 81 1.65 0.85 -1.55
C ASP A 81 2.49 0.28 -0.41
N ASP A 82 3.56 -0.44 -0.76
CA ASP A 82 4.53 -0.92 0.21
C ASP A 82 5.94 -0.43 -0.11
N THR A 83 6.73 -0.21 0.92
CA THR A 83 8.12 0.20 0.79
C THR A 83 9.04 -0.60 1.69
N ASP A 84 10.25 -0.86 1.20
CA ASP A 84 11.30 -1.51 1.95
C ASP A 84 12.25 -0.47 2.53
N LYS A 85 12.27 -0.33 3.86
CA LYS A 85 13.24 0.52 4.55
C LYS A 85 14.45 -0.30 4.97
N SER A 86 15.54 -0.18 4.24
CA SER A 86 16.80 -0.85 4.55
C SER A 86 17.34 -0.47 5.93
N ARG A 87 17.93 -1.45 6.61
CA ARG A 87 18.49 -1.34 7.96
C ARG A 87 19.91 -1.87 7.96
N SER A 88 20.65 -1.58 9.03
CA SER A 88 22.01 -2.14 9.22
C SER A 88 21.97 -3.67 9.22
N LYS A 89 22.97 -4.32 8.64
CA LYS A 89 23.10 -5.80 8.59
C LYS A 89 23.10 -6.44 9.99
N ASN A 90 23.50 -5.68 11.02
CA ASN A 90 23.65 -6.18 12.39
C ASN A 90 22.44 -5.90 13.29
N VAL A 91 21.31 -5.45 12.72
CA VAL A 91 20.10 -5.21 13.50
C VAL A 91 19.50 -6.52 13.97
N LYS A 92 19.44 -6.73 15.30
CA LYS A 92 18.89 -7.95 15.91
C LYS A 92 17.56 -7.74 16.65
N LYS A 93 17.24 -6.50 17.02
CA LYS A 93 16.10 -6.19 17.92
C LYS A 93 15.11 -5.20 17.32
N LEU A 94 15.11 -5.00 16.02
CA LEU A 94 14.18 -4.11 15.39
C LEU A 94 12.92 -4.89 14.99
N HIS A 95 11.74 -4.41 15.43
CA HIS A 95 10.45 -5.03 15.11
C HIS A 95 10.29 -5.21 13.60
N ALA A 96 9.79 -6.39 13.18
CA ALA A 96 9.50 -6.77 11.79
C ALA A 96 10.69 -6.63 10.81
N ALA A 97 11.93 -6.52 11.30
CA ALA A 97 13.11 -6.50 10.42
C ALA A 97 13.46 -7.92 9.94
N HIS A 98 13.47 -8.10 8.64
CA HIS A 98 13.73 -9.40 8.03
C HIS A 98 14.56 -9.27 6.76
N LYS A 99 15.01 -10.41 6.21
CA LYS A 99 15.79 -10.47 4.98
C LYS A 99 14.91 -10.22 3.77
N VAL A 100 15.18 -9.14 3.04
CA VAL A 100 14.46 -8.73 1.83
C VAL A 100 15.39 -8.78 0.63
N LYS A 101 14.87 -9.16 -0.53
CA LYS A 101 15.62 -9.12 -1.78
C LYS A 101 15.78 -7.67 -2.22
N ASP A 102 17.02 -7.24 -2.36
CA ASP A 102 17.33 -5.93 -2.91
C ASP A 102 17.18 -5.96 -4.45
N LYS A 103 16.24 -5.17 -4.94
CA LYS A 103 15.94 -5.11 -6.39
C LYS A 103 17.05 -4.42 -7.19
N ALA A 104 17.79 -3.50 -6.57
CA ALA A 104 18.82 -2.74 -7.25
C ALA A 104 20.12 -3.56 -7.43
N THR A 105 20.52 -4.29 -6.41
CA THR A 105 21.77 -5.08 -6.43
C THR A 105 21.56 -6.56 -6.75
N GLY A 106 20.32 -7.04 -6.75
CA GLY A 106 19.97 -8.46 -6.89
C GLY A 106 20.30 -9.30 -5.66
N GLY A 107 20.95 -8.71 -4.65
CA GLY A 107 21.33 -9.33 -3.38
C GLY A 107 20.22 -9.33 -2.34
N TYR A 108 20.61 -9.34 -1.07
CA TYR A 108 19.70 -9.29 0.07
C TYR A 108 20.16 -8.26 1.08
N SER A 109 19.23 -7.53 1.65
CA SER A 109 19.41 -6.61 2.77
C SER A 109 18.50 -6.98 3.93
N ILE A 110 18.83 -6.50 5.13
CA ILE A 110 17.87 -6.48 6.24
C ILE A 110 17.05 -5.22 6.08
N ALA A 111 15.73 -5.38 6.02
CA ALA A 111 14.81 -4.26 5.85
C ALA A 111 13.52 -4.48 6.65
N GLN A 112 12.80 -3.39 6.89
CA GLN A 112 11.40 -3.44 7.30
C GLN A 112 10.55 -3.15 6.07
N ASN A 113 9.61 -4.03 5.78
CA ASN A 113 8.60 -3.76 4.77
C ASN A 113 7.41 -3.09 5.44
N ILE A 114 7.06 -1.90 4.97
CA ILE A 114 6.03 -1.04 5.56
C ILE A 114 4.97 -0.80 4.50
N MET A 115 3.74 -1.15 4.83
CA MET A 115 2.58 -0.87 3.99
C MET A 115 1.95 0.43 4.43
N PHE A 116 1.58 1.27 3.48
CA PHE A 116 0.93 2.55 3.69
C PHE A 116 -0.44 2.58 3.03
N LEU A 117 -1.40 3.15 3.77
CA LEU A 117 -2.66 3.63 3.22
C LEU A 117 -2.63 5.16 3.20
N VAL A 118 -2.90 5.74 2.05
CA VAL A 118 -2.85 7.19 1.81
C VAL A 118 -4.16 7.64 1.18
N LEU A 119 -4.74 8.73 1.67
CA LEU A 119 -5.87 9.40 1.04
C LEU A 119 -5.37 10.51 0.12
N VAL A 120 -5.82 10.48 -1.11
CA VAL A 120 -5.59 11.55 -2.09
C VAL A 120 -6.91 12.24 -2.39
N THR A 121 -6.91 13.55 -2.25
CA THR A 121 -8.03 14.43 -2.60
C THR A 121 -7.55 15.52 -3.55
N ASP A 122 -8.46 16.34 -4.04
CA ASP A 122 -8.14 17.53 -4.83
C ASP A 122 -7.32 18.59 -4.07
N LYS A 123 -7.42 18.61 -2.73
CA LYS A 123 -6.80 19.63 -1.87
C LYS A 123 -5.51 19.16 -1.21
N VAL A 124 -5.50 17.91 -0.72
CA VAL A 124 -4.37 17.40 0.08
C VAL A 124 -4.19 15.89 -0.11
N THR A 125 -2.96 15.45 0.16
CA THR A 125 -2.61 14.03 0.30
C THR A 125 -2.27 13.74 1.74
N ILE A 126 -2.91 12.72 2.35
CA ILE A 126 -2.84 12.45 3.80
C ILE A 126 -2.48 10.97 4.03
N PRO A 127 -1.43 10.66 4.79
CA PRO A 127 -1.22 9.30 5.29
C PRO A 127 -2.34 8.96 6.29
N LEU A 128 -3.05 7.86 6.04
CA LEU A 128 -4.15 7.40 6.88
C LEU A 128 -3.68 6.38 7.94
N GLY A 129 -2.68 5.59 7.57
CA GLY A 129 -2.14 4.56 8.43
C GLY A 129 -1.00 3.81 7.76
N PHE A 130 -0.34 3.00 8.57
CA PHE A 130 0.70 2.09 8.09
C PHE A 130 0.71 0.82 8.94
N ALA A 131 1.27 -0.25 8.39
CA ALA A 131 1.52 -1.49 9.10
C ALA A 131 2.84 -2.11 8.63
N PHE A 132 3.51 -2.82 9.55
CA PHE A 132 4.69 -3.60 9.20
C PHE A 132 4.26 -4.98 8.72
N TYR A 133 4.86 -5.43 7.62
CA TYR A 133 4.75 -6.82 7.21
C TYR A 133 5.87 -7.63 7.85
N GLU A 134 5.50 -8.72 8.51
CA GLU A 134 6.42 -9.70 9.06
C GLU A 134 6.14 -11.05 8.40
N PRO A 135 7.13 -11.61 7.67
CA PRO A 135 6.93 -12.90 7.03
C PRO A 135 6.88 -14.02 8.07
N ASP A 136 5.96 -14.94 7.89
CA ASP A 136 5.87 -16.15 8.69
C ASP A 136 7.09 -17.05 8.44
N ALA A 137 7.94 -17.18 9.45
CA ALA A 137 9.20 -17.92 9.34
C ALA A 137 9.00 -19.41 9.10
N GLU A 138 8.00 -20.02 9.76
CA GLU A 138 7.68 -21.43 9.62
C GLU A 138 7.12 -21.72 8.22
N TRP A 139 6.20 -20.89 7.77
CA TRP A 139 5.66 -20.97 6.42
C TRP A 139 6.71 -20.79 5.33
N LEU A 140 7.68 -19.88 5.54
CA LEU A 140 8.79 -19.68 4.60
C LEU A 140 9.70 -20.91 4.51
N LEU A 141 9.98 -21.56 5.63
CA LEU A 141 10.77 -22.80 5.67
C LEU A 141 10.04 -23.93 4.95
N TRP A 142 8.77 -24.15 5.28
CA TRP A 142 7.91 -25.12 4.61
C TRP A 142 7.86 -24.87 3.09
N ARG A 143 7.61 -23.63 2.67
CA ARG A 143 7.55 -23.27 1.24
C ARG A 143 8.84 -23.55 0.50
N LYS A 144 9.97 -23.33 1.14
CA LYS A 144 11.29 -23.64 0.56
C LYS A 144 11.47 -25.14 0.36
N GLU A 145 11.03 -25.93 1.31
CA GLU A 145 11.09 -27.40 1.25
C GLU A 145 10.11 -27.96 0.23
N ASP A 146 8.84 -27.54 0.27
CA ASP A 146 7.83 -27.91 -0.72
C ASP A 146 8.29 -27.65 -2.15
N LYS A 147 8.93 -26.47 -2.38
CA LYS A 147 9.49 -26.13 -3.68
C LYS A 147 10.63 -27.06 -4.12
N LYS A 148 11.47 -27.53 -3.19
CA LYS A 148 12.51 -28.52 -3.49
C LYS A 148 11.91 -29.86 -3.86
N LEU A 149 10.98 -30.36 -3.06
CA LEU A 149 10.30 -31.63 -3.27
C LEU A 149 9.51 -31.64 -4.57
N LYS A 150 8.82 -30.53 -4.87
CA LYS A 150 8.14 -30.34 -6.16
C LYS A 150 9.10 -30.43 -7.35
N LYS A 151 10.28 -29.83 -7.26
CA LYS A 151 11.30 -29.92 -8.31
C LYS A 151 11.87 -31.33 -8.46
N ALA A 152 11.93 -32.09 -7.37
CA ALA A 152 12.32 -33.48 -7.35
C ALA A 152 11.22 -34.45 -7.85
N GLY A 153 10.08 -33.93 -8.30
CA GLY A 153 8.97 -34.74 -8.82
C GLY A 153 8.11 -35.39 -7.75
N ILE A 154 8.30 -35.13 -6.46
CA ILE A 154 7.53 -35.69 -5.37
C ILE A 154 6.05 -35.28 -5.47
N PRO A 155 5.08 -36.20 -5.49
CA PRO A 155 3.66 -35.86 -5.54
C PRO A 155 3.21 -35.04 -4.32
N LYS A 156 2.19 -34.17 -4.49
CA LYS A 156 1.70 -33.29 -3.43
C LYS A 156 1.27 -34.07 -2.16
N LYS A 157 0.72 -35.26 -2.29
CA LYS A 157 0.28 -36.10 -1.17
C LYS A 157 1.41 -36.53 -0.25
N ASP A 158 2.63 -36.69 -0.79
CA ASP A 158 3.83 -37.15 -0.10
C ASP A 158 4.73 -36.00 0.40
N ARG A 159 4.27 -34.75 0.24
CA ARG A 159 4.97 -33.57 0.72
C ARG A 159 4.41 -33.08 2.06
N PRO A 160 5.22 -32.37 2.89
CA PRO A 160 4.76 -31.85 4.17
C PRO A 160 3.51 -30.98 4.00
N LYS A 161 2.56 -31.10 4.94
CA LYS A 161 1.37 -30.24 4.97
C LYS A 161 1.78 -28.78 5.20
N GLU A 162 1.04 -27.87 4.58
CA GLU A 162 1.21 -26.44 4.80
C GLU A 162 0.88 -26.11 6.26
N PRO A 163 1.81 -25.43 7.00
CA PRO A 163 1.54 -25.01 8.37
C PRO A 163 0.44 -23.95 8.40
N ALA A 164 -0.26 -23.86 9.53
CA ALA A 164 -1.17 -22.75 9.78
C ALA A 164 -0.38 -21.45 9.80
N LYS A 165 -0.86 -20.43 9.11
CA LYS A 165 -0.22 -19.13 9.12
C LYS A 165 -0.34 -18.46 10.49
N SER A 166 0.77 -17.99 11.02
CA SER A 166 0.86 -17.26 12.29
C SER A 166 0.83 -15.75 12.12
N THR A 167 1.07 -15.25 10.89
CA THR A 167 1.10 -13.81 10.59
C THR A 167 0.22 -13.48 9.38
N GLU A 168 -0.32 -12.27 9.37
CA GLU A 168 -1.09 -11.75 8.24
C GLU A 168 -0.20 -11.59 7.00
N ASN A 169 -0.72 -11.94 5.85
CA ASN A 169 -0.06 -11.61 4.59
C ASN A 169 -0.31 -10.14 4.20
N LYS A 170 0.48 -9.63 3.25
CA LYS A 170 0.37 -8.22 2.82
C LYS A 170 -1.04 -7.80 2.36
N ARG A 171 -1.83 -8.73 1.81
CA ARG A 171 -3.21 -8.41 1.35
C ARG A 171 -4.16 -8.27 2.53
N GLU A 172 -4.06 -9.16 3.51
CA GLU A 172 -4.83 -9.09 4.75
C GLU A 172 -4.52 -7.79 5.51
N ILE A 173 -3.23 -7.44 5.62
CA ILE A 173 -2.80 -6.16 6.19
C ILE A 173 -3.39 -4.98 5.41
N ALA A 174 -3.38 -5.02 4.08
CA ALA A 174 -3.91 -3.96 3.23
C ALA A 174 -5.43 -3.78 3.43
N VAL A 175 -6.19 -4.89 3.44
CA VAL A 175 -7.63 -4.86 3.71
C VAL A 175 -7.89 -4.34 5.12
N GLY A 176 -7.15 -4.80 6.13
CA GLY A 176 -7.27 -4.31 7.50
C GLY A 176 -6.96 -2.80 7.68
N LEU A 177 -6.07 -2.22 6.85
CA LEU A 177 -5.86 -0.76 6.84
C LEU A 177 -7.08 -0.02 6.23
N VAL A 178 -7.68 -0.57 5.17
CA VAL A 178 -8.89 -0.03 4.54
C VAL A 178 -10.08 -0.11 5.49
N GLU A 179 -10.26 -1.23 6.18
CA GLU A 179 -11.31 -1.46 7.18
C GLU A 179 -11.21 -0.47 8.35
N LYS A 180 -10.03 -0.29 8.93
CA LYS A 180 -9.77 0.69 10.00
C LYS A 180 -10.10 2.12 9.59
N PHE A 181 -9.85 2.48 8.33
CA PHE A 181 -10.23 3.79 7.81
C PHE A 181 -11.76 3.91 7.71
N HIS A 182 -12.44 2.91 7.15
CA HIS A 182 -13.89 2.88 7.05
C HIS A 182 -14.58 2.97 8.42
N GLU A 183 -14.12 2.17 9.40
CA GLU A 183 -14.63 2.21 10.78
C GLU A 183 -14.45 3.59 11.44
N SER A 184 -13.32 4.25 11.17
CA SER A 184 -13.02 5.56 11.75
C SER A 184 -13.78 6.71 11.08
N PHE A 185 -14.13 6.57 9.80
CA PHE A 185 -14.74 7.60 8.96
C PHE A 185 -15.80 6.99 8.04
N PRO A 186 -16.91 6.43 8.58
CA PRO A 186 -17.90 5.69 7.79
C PRO A 186 -18.63 6.57 6.77
N ASP A 187 -18.78 7.87 7.04
CA ASP A 187 -19.45 8.82 6.14
C ASP A 187 -18.53 9.37 5.03
N PHE A 188 -17.23 9.02 5.05
CA PHE A 188 -16.31 9.48 4.03
C PHE A 188 -16.47 8.67 2.74
N LYS A 189 -16.75 9.34 1.63
CA LYS A 189 -16.97 8.68 0.35
C LYS A 189 -15.64 8.31 -0.32
N VAL A 190 -15.34 7.03 -0.38
CA VAL A 190 -14.20 6.51 -1.15
C VAL A 190 -14.62 6.30 -2.60
N ARG A 191 -14.01 7.05 -3.52
CA ARG A 191 -14.30 6.97 -4.96
C ARG A 191 -13.69 5.73 -5.60
N SER A 192 -12.43 5.47 -5.25
CA SER A 192 -11.69 4.30 -5.73
C SER A 192 -10.56 3.94 -4.79
N ILE A 193 -10.06 2.72 -4.91
CA ILE A 193 -8.87 2.22 -4.23
C ILE A 193 -7.86 1.84 -5.29
N CYS A 194 -6.70 2.50 -5.27
CA CYS A 194 -5.60 2.24 -6.20
C CYS A 194 -4.50 1.47 -5.49
N ALA A 195 -3.98 0.43 -6.13
CA ALA A 195 -2.92 -0.41 -5.60
C ALA A 195 -1.98 -0.91 -6.70
N ASP A 196 -0.78 -1.35 -6.32
CA ASP A 196 0.18 -1.90 -7.26
C ASP A 196 -0.22 -3.31 -7.77
N CYS A 197 0.60 -3.89 -8.64
CA CYS A 197 0.33 -5.20 -9.25
C CYS A 197 0.36 -6.39 -8.26
N TYR A 198 0.90 -6.23 -7.06
CA TYR A 198 0.85 -7.26 -6.03
C TYR A 198 -0.57 -7.48 -5.52
N PHE A 199 -1.36 -6.41 -5.44
CA PHE A 199 -2.76 -6.41 -5.02
C PHE A 199 -3.73 -6.67 -6.17
N GLY A 200 -3.25 -6.72 -7.42
CA GLY A 200 -4.05 -7.00 -8.62
C GLY A 200 -4.55 -8.46 -8.68
N ASN A 201 -5.41 -8.87 -7.74
CA ASN A 201 -5.95 -10.23 -7.68
C ASN A 201 -7.31 -10.28 -6.96
N LYS A 202 -8.04 -11.38 -7.19
CA LYS A 202 -9.40 -11.59 -6.68
C LYS A 202 -9.49 -11.48 -5.15
N ALA A 203 -8.56 -12.10 -4.42
CA ALA A 203 -8.64 -12.14 -2.95
C ALA A 203 -8.56 -10.75 -2.30
N PHE A 204 -7.74 -9.85 -2.84
CA PHE A 204 -7.71 -8.46 -2.39
C PHE A 204 -9.00 -7.73 -2.76
N SER A 205 -9.46 -7.89 -4.01
CA SER A 205 -10.69 -7.25 -4.47
C SER A 205 -11.92 -7.68 -3.66
N ASP A 206 -12.05 -8.97 -3.37
CA ASP A 206 -13.15 -9.49 -2.56
C ASP A 206 -13.11 -8.91 -1.14
N GLY A 207 -11.93 -8.92 -0.48
CA GLY A 207 -11.79 -8.36 0.87
C GLY A 207 -12.09 -6.86 0.94
N VAL A 208 -11.70 -6.09 -0.08
CA VAL A 208 -12.07 -4.67 -0.16
C VAL A 208 -13.58 -4.49 -0.37
N HIS A 209 -14.23 -5.34 -1.20
CA HIS A 209 -15.67 -5.25 -1.44
C HIS A 209 -16.51 -5.70 -0.25
N GLU A 210 -15.95 -6.47 0.69
CA GLU A 210 -16.59 -6.74 1.98
C GLU A 210 -16.66 -5.49 2.86
N VAL A 211 -15.68 -4.58 2.74
CA VAL A 211 -15.63 -3.31 3.48
C VAL A 211 -16.42 -2.20 2.78
N TYR A 212 -16.22 -2.07 1.47
CA TYR A 212 -16.86 -1.07 0.62
C TYR A 212 -17.61 -1.74 -0.53
N ASP A 213 -18.94 -1.81 -0.45
CA ASP A 213 -19.74 -2.39 -1.53
C ASP A 213 -19.47 -1.68 -2.86
N LYS A 214 -19.05 -2.45 -3.87
CA LYS A 214 -18.85 -2.00 -5.26
C LYS A 214 -17.91 -0.80 -5.46
N VAL A 215 -17.01 -0.51 -4.51
CA VAL A 215 -16.00 0.53 -4.75
C VAL A 215 -15.14 0.16 -5.95
N GLN A 216 -14.77 1.16 -6.75
CA GLN A 216 -13.84 0.96 -7.86
C GLN A 216 -12.46 0.58 -7.35
N ILE A 217 -11.93 -0.57 -7.75
CA ILE A 217 -10.55 -0.98 -7.45
C ILE A 217 -9.74 -0.89 -8.73
N ILE A 218 -8.67 -0.11 -8.68
CA ILE A 218 -7.75 0.11 -9.78
C ILE A 218 -6.40 -0.49 -9.39
N SER A 219 -5.87 -1.41 -10.19
CA SER A 219 -4.56 -1.99 -9.94
C SER A 219 -3.81 -2.28 -11.22
N GLN A 220 -2.48 -2.29 -11.12
CA GLN A 220 -1.67 -2.78 -12.22
C GLN A 220 -1.74 -4.30 -12.29
N ILE A 221 -1.67 -4.84 -13.50
CA ILE A 221 -1.48 -6.28 -13.73
C ILE A 221 -0.26 -6.51 -14.64
N ARG A 222 0.32 -7.68 -14.53
CA ARG A 222 1.47 -8.06 -15.35
C ARG A 222 1.04 -8.42 -16.75
N GLY A 223 1.84 -8.12 -17.76
CA GLY A 223 1.57 -8.46 -19.17
C GLY A 223 1.37 -9.96 -19.44
N ASN A 224 1.95 -10.83 -18.60
CA ASN A 224 1.76 -12.29 -18.70
C ASN A 224 0.48 -12.84 -18.04
N GLN A 225 -0.39 -11.98 -17.50
CA GLN A 225 -1.70 -12.39 -17.01
C GLN A 225 -2.56 -12.91 -18.16
N ILE A 226 -3.31 -13.98 -17.88
CA ILE A 226 -4.17 -14.61 -18.89
C ILE A 226 -5.56 -13.99 -18.87
N VAL A 227 -6.02 -13.60 -20.02
CA VAL A 227 -7.39 -13.14 -20.29
C VAL A 227 -8.07 -14.04 -21.32
N TYR A 228 -9.39 -13.98 -21.44
CA TYR A 228 -10.13 -14.84 -22.36
C TYR A 228 -10.83 -14.01 -23.42
N ILE A 229 -10.49 -14.27 -24.71
CA ILE A 229 -11.17 -13.69 -25.87
C ILE A 229 -11.94 -14.80 -26.57
N LYS A 230 -13.27 -14.64 -26.69
CA LYS A 230 -14.14 -15.67 -27.30
C LYS A 230 -13.83 -17.08 -26.74
N GLY A 231 -13.59 -17.17 -25.42
CA GLY A 231 -13.25 -18.42 -24.75
C GLY A 231 -11.79 -18.90 -24.87
N LYS A 232 -10.97 -18.30 -25.69
CA LYS A 232 -9.56 -18.66 -25.88
C LYS A 232 -8.64 -17.88 -24.94
N PRO A 233 -7.72 -18.55 -24.22
CA PRO A 233 -6.76 -17.88 -23.35
C PRO A 233 -5.66 -17.19 -24.17
N VAL A 234 -5.31 -15.96 -23.77
CA VAL A 234 -4.21 -15.18 -24.33
C VAL A 234 -3.59 -14.32 -23.23
N SER A 235 -2.28 -14.04 -23.27
CA SER A 235 -1.68 -13.08 -22.33
C SER A 235 -2.09 -11.65 -22.67
N VAL A 236 -2.13 -10.81 -21.65
CA VAL A 236 -2.50 -9.39 -21.79
C VAL A 236 -1.57 -8.68 -22.78
N SER A 237 -0.25 -8.89 -22.69
CA SER A 237 0.72 -8.30 -23.63
C SER A 237 0.44 -8.70 -25.07
N VAL A 238 0.34 -10.00 -25.36
CA VAL A 238 0.06 -10.51 -26.72
C VAL A 238 -1.30 -10.03 -27.23
N LEU A 239 -2.29 -9.86 -26.35
CA LEU A 239 -3.56 -9.30 -26.74
C LEU A 239 -3.39 -7.86 -27.26
N PHE A 240 -2.77 -7.01 -26.44
CA PHE A 240 -2.69 -5.57 -26.75
C PHE A 240 -1.67 -5.21 -27.84
N GLU A 241 -0.70 -6.09 -28.14
CA GLU A 241 0.15 -5.97 -29.35
C GLU A 241 -0.64 -5.95 -30.65
N ARG A 242 -1.85 -6.51 -30.66
CA ARG A 242 -2.71 -6.57 -31.86
C ARG A 242 -3.53 -5.30 -32.11
N TYR A 243 -3.47 -4.34 -31.19
CA TYR A 243 -4.28 -3.11 -31.24
C TYR A 243 -3.38 -1.89 -31.13
N ALA A 244 -3.52 -0.98 -32.08
CA ALA A 244 -2.65 0.20 -32.16
C ALA A 244 -2.82 1.20 -31.01
N GLY A 245 -3.93 1.15 -30.29
CA GLY A 245 -4.29 2.15 -29.28
C GLY A 245 -4.70 3.49 -29.90
N ILE A 246 -5.23 4.36 -29.08
CA ILE A 246 -5.68 5.70 -29.44
C ILE A 246 -4.82 6.72 -28.69
N PRO A 247 -4.27 7.74 -29.39
CA PRO A 247 -3.60 8.86 -28.72
C PRO A 247 -4.61 9.66 -27.89
N GLU A 248 -4.25 9.93 -26.63
CA GLU A 248 -5.07 10.68 -25.68
C GLU A 248 -4.19 11.59 -24.84
N ILE A 249 -4.79 12.62 -24.24
CA ILE A 249 -4.12 13.48 -23.29
C ILE A 249 -4.73 13.22 -21.91
N ILE A 250 -3.91 12.77 -20.97
CA ILE A 250 -4.32 12.58 -19.58
C ILE A 250 -3.75 13.68 -18.68
N ASN A 251 -4.44 13.98 -17.62
CA ASN A 251 -4.01 14.99 -16.64
C ASN A 251 -3.49 14.30 -15.37
N CYS A 252 -2.18 14.18 -15.25
CA CYS A 252 -1.53 13.58 -14.09
C CYS A 252 -0.91 14.65 -13.20
N ARG A 253 -1.43 14.82 -11.98
CA ARG A 253 -0.92 15.78 -10.97
C ARG A 253 -0.79 17.21 -11.54
N GLY A 254 -1.81 17.67 -12.26
CA GLY A 254 -1.84 19.01 -12.87
C GLY A 254 -0.91 19.19 -14.08
N ARG A 255 -0.36 18.10 -14.63
CA ARG A 255 0.44 18.11 -15.86
C ARG A 255 -0.23 17.26 -16.93
N SER A 256 -0.44 17.84 -18.10
CA SER A 256 -0.90 17.08 -19.26
C SER A 256 0.21 16.17 -19.77
N LYS A 257 -0.15 14.93 -20.08
CA LYS A 257 0.76 13.92 -20.67
C LYS A 257 0.10 13.27 -21.87
N ASN A 258 0.82 13.17 -22.95
CA ASN A 258 0.41 12.38 -24.11
C ASN A 258 0.58 10.90 -23.81
N VAL A 259 -0.41 10.11 -24.14
CA VAL A 259 -0.41 8.66 -23.96
C VAL A 259 -1.05 7.98 -25.14
N ILE A 260 -0.68 6.74 -25.35
CA ILE A 260 -1.40 5.83 -26.24
C ILE A 260 -2.11 4.84 -25.35
N MET A 261 -3.43 4.73 -25.45
CA MET A 261 -4.18 3.79 -24.65
C MET A 261 -5.21 3.00 -25.45
N TYR A 262 -5.48 1.80 -24.95
CA TYR A 262 -6.55 0.94 -25.42
C TYR A 262 -7.19 0.22 -24.25
N GLY A 263 -8.53 0.21 -24.18
CA GLY A 263 -9.25 -0.40 -23.08
C GLY A 263 -10.23 -1.47 -23.55
N MET A 264 -10.30 -2.59 -22.84
CA MET A 264 -11.18 -3.70 -23.16
C MET A 264 -11.82 -4.30 -21.89
N ARG A 265 -13.13 -4.54 -21.93
CA ARG A 265 -13.87 -5.24 -20.88
C ARG A 265 -13.80 -6.74 -21.10
N ILE A 266 -12.88 -7.42 -20.38
CA ILE A 266 -12.48 -8.79 -20.69
C ILE A 266 -12.38 -9.64 -19.42
N LYS A 267 -12.69 -10.96 -19.54
CA LYS A 267 -12.54 -11.91 -18.43
C LYS A 267 -11.07 -12.15 -18.13
N VAL A 268 -10.64 -11.83 -16.91
CA VAL A 268 -9.29 -12.07 -16.40
C VAL A 268 -9.27 -13.38 -15.61
N LYS A 269 -8.35 -14.30 -15.94
CA LYS A 269 -8.29 -15.65 -15.34
C LYS A 269 -8.14 -15.59 -13.83
N SER A 270 -7.24 -14.75 -13.33
CA SER A 270 -6.93 -14.63 -11.88
C SER A 270 -8.10 -14.08 -11.05
N TYR A 271 -9.03 -13.38 -11.66
CA TYR A 271 -10.24 -12.85 -11.02
C TYR A 271 -11.48 -13.71 -11.24
N GLY A 272 -11.51 -14.49 -12.32
CA GLY A 272 -12.66 -15.34 -12.67
C GLY A 272 -13.84 -14.61 -13.33
N HIS A 273 -13.82 -13.27 -13.39
CA HIS A 273 -14.87 -12.43 -14.00
C HIS A 273 -14.29 -11.36 -14.93
N LYS A 274 -15.16 -10.55 -15.53
CA LYS A 274 -14.75 -9.45 -16.41
C LYS A 274 -14.23 -8.28 -15.60
N LEU A 275 -13.12 -7.70 -16.05
CA LEU A 275 -12.57 -6.43 -15.60
C LEU A 275 -12.42 -5.50 -16.81
N PHE A 276 -12.31 -4.21 -16.55
CA PHE A 276 -11.86 -3.28 -17.56
C PHE A 276 -10.32 -3.28 -17.54
N VAL A 277 -9.71 -3.82 -18.60
CA VAL A 277 -8.26 -3.88 -18.75
C VAL A 277 -7.84 -2.79 -19.73
N ILE A 278 -6.90 -1.95 -19.31
CA ILE A 278 -6.39 -0.83 -20.07
C ILE A 278 -4.88 -1.05 -20.29
N ALA A 279 -4.45 -1.01 -21.54
CA ALA A 279 -3.05 -0.86 -21.90
C ALA A 279 -2.75 0.63 -22.07
N LEU A 280 -1.74 1.12 -21.37
CA LEU A 280 -1.32 2.51 -21.35
C LEU A 280 0.16 2.62 -21.63
N LYS A 281 0.56 3.48 -22.57
CA LYS A 281 1.94 3.79 -22.88
C LYS A 281 2.14 5.30 -22.94
N TYR A 282 3.06 5.82 -22.13
CA TYR A 282 3.43 7.23 -22.18
C TYR A 282 4.29 7.52 -23.40
N GLU A 283 4.23 8.76 -23.86
CA GLU A 283 5.10 9.24 -24.92
C GLU A 283 6.58 9.04 -24.52
N GLY A 284 7.37 8.43 -25.43
CA GLY A 284 8.77 8.09 -25.18
C GLY A 284 9.04 6.79 -24.42
N GLU A 285 8.00 6.05 -24.02
CA GLU A 285 8.15 4.70 -23.46
C GLU A 285 7.99 3.63 -24.56
N ASP A 286 8.75 2.54 -24.48
CA ASP A 286 8.64 1.42 -25.41
C ASP A 286 7.59 0.39 -24.96
N GLU A 287 7.36 0.26 -23.66
CA GLU A 287 6.50 -0.76 -23.08
C GLU A 287 5.15 -0.22 -22.61
N TYR A 288 4.11 -1.05 -22.77
CA TYR A 288 2.80 -0.79 -22.20
C TYR A 288 2.76 -1.17 -20.73
N ARG A 289 2.08 -0.32 -19.95
CA ARG A 289 1.60 -0.65 -18.60
C ARG A 289 0.17 -1.14 -18.70
N TYR A 290 -0.17 -2.15 -17.93
CA TYR A 290 -1.51 -2.73 -17.93
C TYR A 290 -2.20 -2.44 -16.60
N ILE A 291 -3.39 -1.86 -16.68
CA ILE A 291 -4.20 -1.44 -15.55
C ILE A 291 -5.51 -2.21 -15.60
N THR A 292 -6.03 -2.62 -14.45
CA THR A 292 -7.37 -3.18 -14.31
C THR A 292 -8.23 -2.30 -13.44
N ALA A 293 -9.53 -2.28 -13.76
CA ALA A 293 -10.55 -1.61 -12.97
C ALA A 293 -11.76 -2.55 -12.82
N THR A 294 -12.34 -2.59 -11.63
CA THR A 294 -13.43 -3.52 -11.29
C THR A 294 -14.78 -3.04 -11.79
N ASP A 295 -15.06 -1.74 -11.68
CA ASP A 295 -16.29 -1.14 -12.20
C ASP A 295 -16.16 -0.90 -13.72
N LEU A 296 -17.01 -1.59 -14.46
CA LEU A 296 -16.99 -1.57 -15.93
C LEU A 296 -17.66 -0.33 -16.53
N SER A 297 -18.32 0.50 -15.73
CA SER A 297 -19.03 1.70 -16.18
C SER A 297 -18.11 2.89 -16.43
N TRP A 298 -16.94 2.92 -15.77
CA TRP A 298 -15.99 4.01 -15.91
C TRP A 298 -15.37 4.05 -17.32
N ARG A 299 -15.01 5.25 -17.78
CA ARG A 299 -14.24 5.43 -19.02
C ARG A 299 -12.76 5.20 -18.74
N ALA A 300 -12.02 4.78 -19.76
CA ALA A 300 -10.57 4.56 -19.62
C ALA A 300 -9.84 5.82 -19.15
N ILE A 301 -10.22 6.99 -19.66
CA ILE A 301 -9.64 8.27 -19.26
C ILE A 301 -9.81 8.58 -17.75
N ASP A 302 -10.97 8.26 -17.20
CA ASP A 302 -11.27 8.51 -15.77
C ASP A 302 -10.49 7.59 -14.83
N ILE A 303 -10.00 6.45 -15.35
CA ILE A 303 -9.22 5.47 -14.60
C ILE A 303 -7.73 5.83 -14.59
N VAL A 304 -7.22 6.45 -15.68
CA VAL A 304 -5.79 6.70 -15.87
C VAL A 304 -5.35 8.15 -15.58
N SER A 305 -6.32 9.06 -15.38
CA SER A 305 -6.09 10.48 -14.99
C SER A 305 -5.97 10.65 -13.45
#